data_b10f3a6347d311f87fbfe2f61b07ec76
#
_entry.id   b10f3a6347d311f87fbfe2f61b07ec76
#
_cell.length_a   1.000
_cell.length_b   1.000
_cell.length_c   1.000
_cell.angle_alpha   90.00
_cell.angle_beta   90.00
_cell.angle_gamma   90.00
#
_symmetry.space_group_name_H-M   'P 1'
#
loop_
_entity.id
_entity.type
_entity.pdbx_description
1 polymer ?
#
loop_
_entity_poly.entity_id
_entity_poly.type
_entity_poly.pdbx_seq_one_letter_code
_entity_poly.pdbx_strand_id
1 'polypeptide(L)'
;MDGGAAGICYIASRMIGGRVFQRVVASVLLLVAGSGIVQAGDEESLQELVTRVGRARWTFDNSIELLADPRDAWQARVDLSQNAQHHIFISTFSWHNDTSGKVFRDILTGSLKQQKGEAIDLDLRVLVDASALFAFTRMFASLEKTGARVRGFNRSTWGLTALYDGRMHDKLFIADGRKAILSGRNFSDDYYDLENWWFDLGVGLEGSVVDDLQMIFLKSWEFTEFNRSAGRFLLPQEMLLHELQVFWQTGRFPNGNSPIEKFVNEEYFPGRTEAPGSVPVAVLYDNPFMRRRAATTDLLIELAGRAEDRIDLMTPFPNFDPPLTDALVSAIERGVKIRLFTNGREAAIRGGPFLLAGYPTLIRLIEAGAEVWAWRGISDVLHEIEDGFCRPELMPPSALHGKMMLVDDELSIVHSSNFNIRSTYYNTEAGLAILDRGFNQELADLLEDLIDFHDVEMDCGNGNGSPEIPELVSLLGKEDIPEMREELGGKQGFLDAWGVTW
;
A
#
# COMPACT_ATOMS: atom_id res chain seq x y z
N MET A 1 -26.13 -48.60 9.40
CA MET A 1 -25.38 -48.09 10.58
C MET A 1 -26.21 -47.01 11.26
N ASP A 2 -27.29 -47.44 11.88
CA ASP A 2 -28.24 -46.57 12.57
C ASP A 2 -28.35 -47.04 14.01
N GLY A 3 -27.53 -46.47 14.89
CA GLY A 3 -27.55 -46.88 16.31
C GLY A 3 -26.90 -45.87 17.27
N GLY A 4 -26.32 -44.77 16.75
CA GLY A 4 -25.49 -43.87 17.56
C GLY A 4 -26.24 -42.61 18.13
N ALA A 5 -27.26 -42.13 17.49
CA ALA A 5 -27.90 -40.86 17.85
C ALA A 5 -29.02 -41.04 18.95
N ALA A 6 -29.67 -42.19 18.98
CA ALA A 6 -30.73 -42.46 19.99
C ALA A 6 -30.20 -42.70 21.41
N GLY A 7 -28.97 -43.20 21.55
CA GLY A 7 -28.34 -43.47 22.83
C GLY A 7 -27.89 -42.25 23.61
N ILE A 8 -27.47 -41.20 22.91
CA ILE A 8 -26.97 -39.93 23.50
C ILE A 8 -28.13 -39.08 24.03
N CYS A 9 -29.28 -39.07 23.35
CA CYS A 9 -30.50 -38.36 23.85
C CYS A 9 -31.06 -38.99 25.13
N TYR A 10 -30.93 -40.31 25.34
CA TYR A 10 -31.50 -40.99 26.50
C TYR A 10 -30.69 -40.77 27.81
N ILE A 11 -29.40 -40.55 27.66
CA ILE A 11 -28.52 -40.27 28.80
C ILE A 11 -28.62 -38.80 29.24
N ALA A 12 -28.78 -37.87 28.29
CA ALA A 12 -28.90 -36.45 28.58
C ALA A 12 -30.26 -36.08 29.27
N SER A 13 -31.30 -36.82 29.01
CA SER A 13 -32.64 -36.56 29.62
C SER A 13 -32.74 -36.94 31.12
N ARG A 14 -31.79 -37.73 31.63
CA ARG A 14 -31.77 -38.17 33.05
C ARG A 14 -30.89 -37.28 33.94
N MET A 15 -30.00 -36.50 33.38
CA MET A 15 -29.06 -35.65 34.13
C MET A 15 -29.51 -34.20 34.31
N ILE A 16 -30.46 -33.75 33.51
CA ILE A 16 -30.98 -32.35 33.59
C ILE A 16 -32.50 -32.45 33.73
N GLY A 17 -33.03 -31.95 34.86
CA GLY A 17 -34.48 -32.03 35.15
C GLY A 17 -35.32 -31.54 33.95
N GLY A 18 -36.36 -32.32 33.58
CA GLY A 18 -37.10 -32.23 32.34
C GLY A 18 -37.61 -30.84 31.93
N ARG A 19 -37.78 -29.91 32.88
CA ARG A 19 -38.15 -28.51 32.57
C ARG A 19 -37.02 -27.64 32.04
N VAL A 20 -35.73 -27.94 32.35
CA VAL A 20 -34.58 -27.22 31.84
C VAL A 20 -34.26 -27.72 30.43
N PHE A 21 -34.38 -29.02 30.17
CA PHE A 21 -34.19 -29.60 28.84
C PHE A 21 -35.27 -29.08 27.85
N GLN A 22 -36.54 -29.00 28.26
CA GLN A 22 -37.58 -28.40 27.41
C GLN A 22 -37.33 -26.93 27.11
N ARG A 23 -36.75 -26.15 28.04
CA ARG A 23 -36.43 -24.74 27.80
C ARG A 23 -35.20 -24.58 26.87
N VAL A 24 -34.20 -25.44 26.98
CA VAL A 24 -33.05 -25.44 26.13
C VAL A 24 -33.40 -25.86 24.69
N VAL A 25 -34.21 -26.91 24.56
CA VAL A 25 -34.68 -27.36 23.22
C VAL A 25 -35.65 -26.34 22.63
N ALA A 26 -36.53 -25.69 23.41
CA ALA A 26 -37.36 -24.61 22.93
C ALA A 26 -36.53 -23.36 22.53
N SER A 27 -35.46 -23.03 23.28
CA SER A 27 -34.56 -21.93 22.93
C SER A 27 -33.71 -22.21 21.68
N VAL A 28 -33.30 -23.47 21.50
CA VAL A 28 -32.56 -23.89 20.28
C VAL A 28 -33.53 -23.94 19.09
N LEU A 29 -34.76 -24.42 19.27
CA LEU A 29 -35.78 -24.41 18.22
C LEU A 29 -36.27 -23.00 17.91
N LEU A 30 -36.32 -22.08 18.91
CA LEU A 30 -36.59 -20.65 18.66
C LEU A 30 -35.38 -19.94 17.99
N LEU A 31 -34.16 -20.34 18.27
CA LEU A 31 -32.98 -19.88 17.54
C LEU A 31 -32.92 -20.42 16.11
N VAL A 32 -33.36 -21.65 15.88
CA VAL A 32 -33.45 -22.27 14.52
C VAL A 32 -34.72 -21.83 13.77
N ALA A 33 -35.83 -21.54 14.49
CA ALA A 33 -37.05 -20.98 13.89
C ALA A 33 -37.00 -19.45 13.79
N GLY A 34 -36.12 -18.79 14.55
CA GLY A 34 -35.78 -17.37 14.45
C GLY A 34 -34.68 -17.09 13.41
N SER A 35 -34.07 -18.11 12.82
CA SER A 35 -33.47 -18.01 11.48
C SER A 35 -34.67 -17.92 10.51
N GLY A 36 -35.36 -16.78 10.62
CA GLY A 36 -36.35 -16.35 9.65
C GLY A 36 -35.73 -16.50 8.27
N ILE A 37 -36.56 -16.88 7.32
CA ILE A 37 -36.38 -16.60 5.93
C ILE A 37 -35.46 -15.39 5.85
N VAL A 38 -34.19 -15.61 5.50
CA VAL A 38 -33.33 -14.55 5.03
C VAL A 38 -34.11 -14.05 3.81
N GLN A 39 -34.93 -13.00 4.01
CA GLN A 39 -35.23 -12.14 2.88
C GLN A 39 -33.88 -11.95 2.23
N ALA A 40 -33.82 -12.10 0.92
CA ALA A 40 -32.67 -11.69 0.13
C ALA A 40 -32.32 -10.30 0.68
N GLY A 41 -31.40 -10.26 1.65
CA GLY A 41 -30.94 -9.03 2.27
C GLY A 41 -30.30 -8.25 1.14
N ASP A 42 -30.50 -6.97 1.10
CA ASP A 42 -29.80 -6.10 0.20
C ASP A 42 -28.32 -6.53 0.23
N GLU A 43 -27.77 -6.85 -0.92
CA GLU A 43 -26.39 -7.30 -1.05
C GLU A 43 -25.51 -6.19 -0.48
N GLU A 44 -24.62 -6.54 0.44
CA GLU A 44 -23.75 -5.56 1.12
C GLU A 44 -23.00 -4.73 0.04
N SER A 45 -23.12 -3.43 0.08
CA SER A 45 -22.47 -2.53 -0.89
C SER A 45 -20.94 -2.58 -0.77
N LEU A 46 -20.23 -2.16 -1.81
CA LEU A 46 -18.76 -2.01 -1.77
C LEU A 46 -18.32 -1.05 -0.66
N GLN A 47 -19.10 0.00 -0.39
CA GLN A 47 -18.81 0.93 0.72
C GLN A 47 -18.91 0.25 2.08
N GLU A 48 -19.93 -0.57 2.31
CA GLU A 48 -20.10 -1.33 3.55
C GLU A 48 -19.00 -2.36 3.71
N LEU A 49 -18.64 -3.07 2.64
CA LEU A 49 -17.54 -4.03 2.61
C LEU A 49 -16.21 -3.37 3.00
N VAL A 50 -15.83 -2.27 2.35
CA VAL A 50 -14.60 -1.52 2.66
C VAL A 50 -14.62 -1.02 4.11
N THR A 51 -15.75 -0.55 4.59
CA THR A 51 -15.89 -0.10 5.99
C THR A 51 -15.74 -1.26 6.98
N ARG A 52 -16.37 -2.40 6.72
CA ARG A 52 -16.35 -3.56 7.61
C ARG A 52 -15.01 -4.28 7.60
N VAL A 53 -14.50 -4.61 6.43
CA VAL A 53 -13.29 -5.43 6.26
C VAL A 53 -12.05 -4.55 6.26
N GLY A 54 -12.02 -3.52 5.41
CA GLY A 54 -10.92 -2.56 5.31
C GLY A 54 -10.80 -1.67 6.55
N ARG A 55 -11.87 -1.59 7.37
CA ARG A 55 -11.96 -0.75 8.57
C ARG A 55 -11.71 0.72 8.29
N ALA A 56 -12.10 1.13 7.13
CA ALA A 56 -11.93 2.46 6.63
C ALA A 56 -13.22 3.29 6.79
N ARG A 57 -13.05 4.59 6.93
CA ARG A 57 -14.13 5.56 6.92
C ARG A 57 -14.18 6.24 5.56
N TRP A 58 -15.36 6.32 4.97
CA TRP A 58 -15.57 7.08 3.76
C TRP A 58 -15.70 8.57 4.02
N THR A 59 -15.11 9.37 3.15
CA THR A 59 -15.31 10.80 3.01
C THR A 59 -15.81 11.09 1.59
N PHE A 60 -16.63 12.12 1.41
CA PHE A 60 -17.38 12.33 0.17
C PHE A 60 -17.16 13.72 -0.45
N ASP A 61 -16.27 14.50 0.11
CA ASP A 61 -15.98 15.88 -0.28
C ASP A 61 -14.56 16.01 -0.87
N ASN A 62 -14.06 14.97 -1.57
CA ASN A 62 -12.69 14.96 -2.01
C ASN A 62 -12.55 15.29 -3.49
N SER A 63 -11.43 15.94 -3.83
CA SER A 63 -10.84 15.99 -5.16
C SER A 63 -9.61 15.09 -5.19
N ILE A 64 -9.43 14.39 -6.29
CA ILE A 64 -8.31 13.49 -6.52
C ILE A 64 -7.64 13.78 -7.86
N GLU A 65 -6.35 13.50 -7.95
CA GLU A 65 -5.53 13.65 -9.15
C GLU A 65 -4.57 12.46 -9.26
N LEU A 66 -4.54 11.79 -10.42
CA LEU A 66 -3.59 10.71 -10.67
C LEU A 66 -2.19 11.29 -10.96
N LEU A 67 -1.19 10.80 -10.25
CA LEU A 67 0.21 11.18 -10.39
C LEU A 67 1.03 9.97 -10.87
N ALA A 68 0.86 9.56 -12.11
CA ALA A 68 1.58 8.45 -12.74
C ALA A 68 2.90 8.94 -13.38
N ASP A 69 2.90 10.05 -14.09
CA ASP A 69 4.11 10.65 -14.67
C ASP A 69 5.08 11.10 -13.57
N PRO A 70 6.37 10.75 -13.64
CA PRO A 70 7.35 11.14 -12.63
C PRO A 70 7.55 12.66 -12.54
N ARG A 71 7.34 13.42 -13.64
CA ARG A 71 7.46 14.88 -13.67
C ARG A 71 6.32 15.54 -12.89
N ASP A 72 5.08 15.09 -13.11
CA ASP A 72 3.91 15.58 -12.40
C ASP A 72 3.97 15.20 -10.93
N ALA A 73 4.37 13.97 -10.63
CA ALA A 73 4.57 13.51 -9.27
C ALA A 73 5.66 14.30 -8.52
N TRP A 74 6.71 14.74 -9.21
CA TRP A 74 7.74 15.61 -8.68
C TRP A 74 7.21 17.03 -8.46
N GLN A 75 6.59 17.61 -9.51
CA GLN A 75 6.08 18.99 -9.48
C GLN A 75 5.04 19.18 -8.37
N ALA A 76 4.11 18.24 -8.22
CA ALA A 76 3.12 18.26 -7.14
C ALA A 76 3.76 18.38 -5.75
N ARG A 77 4.87 17.65 -5.50
CA ARG A 77 5.62 17.74 -4.23
C ARG A 77 6.34 19.06 -4.06
N VAL A 78 6.91 19.60 -5.15
CA VAL A 78 7.54 20.92 -5.16
C VAL A 78 6.52 21.99 -4.83
N ASP A 79 5.37 21.95 -5.48
CA ASP A 79 4.29 22.94 -5.28
C ASP A 79 3.77 22.92 -3.84
N LEU A 80 3.53 21.73 -3.28
CA LEU A 80 3.15 21.59 -1.87
C LEU A 80 4.23 22.12 -0.93
N SER A 81 5.52 21.88 -1.25
CA SER A 81 6.65 22.36 -0.43
C SER A 81 6.78 23.87 -0.41
N GLN A 82 6.52 24.52 -1.56
CA GLN A 82 6.68 25.98 -1.72
C GLN A 82 5.49 26.77 -1.21
N ASN A 83 4.29 26.17 -1.25
CA ASN A 83 3.04 26.86 -0.91
C ASN A 83 2.56 26.60 0.53
N ALA A 84 3.15 25.66 1.25
CA ALA A 84 2.78 25.36 2.64
C ALA A 84 3.03 26.56 3.55
N GLN A 85 2.06 26.88 4.44
CA GLN A 85 2.09 28.04 5.32
C GLN A 85 2.28 27.65 6.80
N HIS A 86 1.88 26.43 7.19
CA HIS A 86 1.85 26.02 8.60
C HIS A 86 2.71 24.79 8.84
N HIS A 87 2.49 23.72 8.07
CA HIS A 87 3.24 22.51 8.26
C HIS A 87 3.40 21.68 7.00
N ILE A 88 4.50 20.92 6.96
CA ILE A 88 4.75 19.85 6.00
C ILE A 88 5.07 18.58 6.77
N PHE A 89 4.30 17.52 6.51
CA PHE A 89 4.53 16.21 7.09
C PHE A 89 4.85 15.20 6.00
N ILE A 90 5.98 14.54 6.12
CA ILE A 90 6.47 13.56 5.16
C ILE A 90 6.72 12.25 5.88
N SER A 91 6.09 11.16 5.42
CA SER A 91 6.52 9.79 5.72
C SER A 91 7.06 9.12 4.47
N THR A 92 8.15 8.36 4.58
CA THR A 92 8.74 7.61 3.48
C THR A 92 9.53 6.43 4.01
N PHE A 93 9.53 5.32 3.27
CA PHE A 93 10.36 4.16 3.62
C PHE A 93 11.84 4.49 3.46
N SER A 94 12.24 5.12 2.35
CA SER A 94 13.62 5.49 2.09
C SER A 94 13.74 6.88 1.46
N TRP A 95 14.90 7.50 1.70
CA TRP A 95 15.28 8.77 1.09
C TRP A 95 16.78 8.73 0.79
N HIS A 96 17.12 8.61 -0.47
CA HIS A 96 18.49 8.38 -0.89
C HIS A 96 19.31 9.69 -0.98
N ASN A 97 20.62 9.56 -0.89
CA ASN A 97 21.55 10.69 -1.03
C ASN A 97 22.08 10.81 -2.47
N ASP A 98 21.20 10.56 -3.45
CA ASP A 98 21.40 10.71 -4.88
C ASP A 98 21.00 12.11 -5.36
N THR A 99 20.81 12.31 -6.65
CA THR A 99 20.48 13.61 -7.23
C THR A 99 19.12 14.08 -6.79
N SER A 100 18.08 13.28 -7.00
CA SER A 100 16.69 13.60 -6.67
C SER A 100 16.51 13.83 -5.17
N GLY A 101 17.07 12.95 -4.34
CA GLY A 101 17.00 13.10 -2.88
C GLY A 101 17.67 14.36 -2.35
N LYS A 102 18.82 14.78 -2.95
CA LYS A 102 19.50 16.04 -2.59
C LYS A 102 18.72 17.25 -3.05
N VAL A 103 18.24 17.27 -4.30
CA VAL A 103 17.48 18.39 -4.85
C VAL A 103 16.21 18.61 -4.01
N PHE A 104 15.48 17.56 -3.68
CA PHE A 104 14.27 17.68 -2.87
C PHE A 104 14.55 18.18 -1.43
N ARG A 105 15.62 17.70 -0.79
CA ARG A 105 16.11 18.26 0.47
C ARG A 105 16.38 19.76 0.36
N ASP A 106 17.00 20.21 -0.73
CA ASP A 106 17.35 21.61 -0.93
C ASP A 106 16.11 22.48 -1.19
N ILE A 107 15.07 21.93 -1.87
CA ILE A 107 13.76 22.57 -2.00
C ILE A 107 13.13 22.80 -0.62
N LEU A 108 13.03 21.78 0.22
CA LEU A 108 12.47 21.91 1.58
C LEU A 108 13.29 22.88 2.44
N THR A 109 14.61 22.85 2.30
CA THR A 109 15.50 23.80 2.98
C THR A 109 15.24 25.25 2.52
N GLY A 110 14.97 25.42 1.21
CA GLY A 110 14.57 26.70 0.61
C GLY A 110 13.26 27.22 1.20
N SER A 111 12.24 26.38 1.25
CA SER A 111 10.93 26.71 1.82
C SER A 111 11.03 27.13 3.29
N LEU A 112 11.78 26.38 4.12
CA LEU A 112 12.02 26.75 5.52
C LEU A 112 12.73 28.11 5.68
N LYS A 113 13.69 28.43 4.81
CA LYS A 113 14.42 29.72 4.85
C LYS A 113 13.57 30.88 4.38
N GLN A 114 12.80 30.70 3.31
CA GLN A 114 11.91 31.73 2.78
C GLN A 114 10.87 32.12 3.84
N GLN A 115 10.21 31.12 4.43
CA GLN A 115 9.15 31.38 5.40
C GLN A 115 9.67 31.98 6.71
N LYS A 116 10.88 31.59 7.14
CA LYS A 116 11.54 32.24 8.25
C LYS A 116 11.85 33.72 7.97
N GLY A 117 12.16 34.06 6.72
CA GLY A 117 12.31 35.44 6.28
C GLY A 117 10.98 36.24 6.30
N GLU A 118 9.86 35.54 6.12
CA GLU A 118 8.49 36.07 6.16
C GLU A 118 7.86 36.01 7.58
N ALA A 119 8.63 35.61 8.59
CA ALA A 119 8.20 35.38 9.98
C ALA A 119 7.13 34.27 10.14
N ILE A 120 7.10 33.33 9.23
CA ILE A 120 6.27 32.12 9.29
C ILE A 120 7.09 31.01 9.97
N ASP A 121 6.53 30.33 10.97
CA ASP A 121 7.16 29.21 11.67
C ASP A 121 6.65 27.89 11.10
N LEU A 122 7.22 27.48 9.96
CA LEU A 122 6.83 26.24 9.28
C LEU A 122 7.26 24.99 10.06
N ASP A 123 6.30 24.16 10.47
CA ASP A 123 6.55 22.87 11.13
C ASP A 123 6.84 21.77 10.09
N LEU A 124 8.12 21.58 9.73
CA LEU A 124 8.55 20.49 8.85
C LEU A 124 8.91 19.25 9.66
N ARG A 125 8.16 18.16 9.46
CA ARG A 125 8.44 16.84 10.06
C ARG A 125 8.66 15.78 9.00
N VAL A 126 9.74 15.03 9.17
CA VAL A 126 10.09 13.90 8.30
C VAL A 126 10.18 12.64 9.14
N LEU A 127 9.37 11.66 8.80
CA LEU A 127 9.36 10.33 9.39
C LEU A 127 9.87 9.33 8.35
N VAL A 128 10.95 8.64 8.66
CA VAL A 128 11.55 7.63 7.79
C VAL A 128 11.62 6.29 8.49
N ASP A 129 11.65 5.18 7.74
CA ASP A 129 11.96 3.89 8.37
C ASP A 129 13.34 3.94 9.05
N ALA A 130 13.49 3.27 10.18
CA ALA A 130 14.74 3.28 10.94
C ALA A 130 15.93 2.77 10.14
N SER A 131 15.74 1.84 9.20
CA SER A 131 16.79 1.31 8.34
C SER A 131 17.35 2.39 7.40
N ALA A 132 16.48 3.20 6.81
CA ALA A 132 16.87 4.30 5.95
C ALA A 132 17.56 5.45 6.71
N LEU A 133 17.10 5.74 7.93
CA LEU A 133 17.73 6.77 8.78
C LEU A 133 19.20 6.46 9.04
N PHE A 134 19.56 5.19 9.21
CA PHE A 134 20.96 4.78 9.37
C PHE A 134 21.78 4.94 8.09
N ALA A 135 21.23 4.58 6.96
CA ALA A 135 21.91 4.63 5.68
C ALA A 135 22.27 6.07 5.27
N PHE A 136 21.42 7.05 5.62
CA PHE A 136 21.51 8.42 5.09
C PHE A 136 21.60 9.51 6.16
N THR A 137 22.23 9.22 7.31
CA THR A 137 22.32 10.11 8.49
C THR A 137 22.83 11.52 8.17
N ARG A 138 23.78 11.67 7.25
CA ARG A 138 24.37 13.00 6.91
C ARG A 138 23.36 13.90 6.21
N MET A 139 22.51 13.35 5.35
CA MET A 139 21.48 14.09 4.66
C MET A 139 20.43 14.61 5.65
N PHE A 140 19.92 13.74 6.52
CA PHE A 140 18.94 14.11 7.53
C PHE A 140 19.50 15.11 8.55
N ALA A 141 20.75 14.95 9.00
CA ALA A 141 21.40 15.92 9.86
C ALA A 141 21.56 17.30 9.19
N SER A 142 21.70 17.35 7.87
CA SER A 142 21.69 18.62 7.12
C SER A 142 20.32 19.28 7.16
N LEU A 143 19.24 18.51 6.99
CA LEU A 143 17.87 19.01 7.04
C LEU A 143 17.49 19.49 8.44
N GLU A 144 17.88 18.77 9.50
CA GLU A 144 17.65 19.17 10.89
C GLU A 144 18.33 20.51 11.25
N LYS A 145 19.51 20.81 10.69
CA LYS A 145 20.20 22.10 10.90
C LYS A 145 19.41 23.30 10.38
N THR A 146 18.46 23.09 9.47
CA THR A 146 17.60 24.16 8.95
C THR A 146 16.32 24.36 9.76
N GLY A 147 16.05 23.50 10.74
CA GLY A 147 14.88 23.56 11.61
C GLY A 147 13.88 22.42 11.42
N ALA A 148 14.09 21.54 10.45
CA ALA A 148 13.25 20.34 10.29
C ALA A 148 13.40 19.38 11.47
N ARG A 149 12.35 18.63 11.76
CA ARG A 149 12.36 17.54 12.75
C ARG A 149 12.35 16.21 12.04
N VAL A 150 13.36 15.37 12.24
CA VAL A 150 13.49 14.06 11.61
C VAL A 150 13.42 12.95 12.65
N ARG A 151 12.62 11.92 12.41
CA ARG A 151 12.52 10.74 13.27
C ARG A 151 12.60 9.44 12.46
N GLY A 152 13.17 8.41 13.08
CA GLY A 152 13.15 7.04 12.54
C GLY A 152 12.02 6.24 13.17
N PHE A 153 11.16 5.64 12.32
CA PHE A 153 10.09 4.75 12.77
C PHE A 153 10.70 3.43 13.29
N ASN A 154 10.15 2.91 14.37
CA ASN A 154 10.56 1.65 15.00
C ASN A 154 12.07 1.56 15.34
N ARG A 155 12.68 2.67 15.71
CA ARG A 155 14.08 2.73 16.12
C ARG A 155 14.23 2.37 17.59
N SER A 156 15.04 1.35 17.92
CA SER A 156 15.43 1.09 19.29
C SER A 156 16.51 2.04 19.79
N THR A 157 16.66 2.16 21.11
CA THR A 157 17.76 2.89 21.76
C THR A 157 19.15 2.36 21.39
N TRP A 158 19.25 1.11 20.95
CA TRP A 158 20.49 0.44 20.54
C TRP A 158 20.72 0.47 19.03
N GLY A 159 19.85 1.17 18.28
CA GLY A 159 19.98 1.26 16.82
C GLY A 159 19.47 0.08 16.03
N LEU A 160 18.97 -0.97 16.68
CA LEU A 160 18.29 -2.09 16.04
C LEU A 160 16.79 -1.80 15.92
N THR A 161 16.08 -2.50 15.05
CA THR A 161 14.62 -2.45 15.01
C THR A 161 14.05 -2.99 16.32
N ALA A 162 13.18 -2.21 16.95
CA ALA A 162 12.82 -2.46 18.35
C ALA A 162 11.79 -3.57 18.52
N LEU A 163 10.86 -3.70 17.58
CA LEU A 163 9.73 -4.59 17.70
C LEU A 163 9.56 -5.36 16.40
N TYR A 164 9.61 -6.66 16.48
CA TYR A 164 9.38 -7.54 15.33
C TYR A 164 10.02 -7.01 14.06
N ASP A 165 10.42 -7.28 13.16
CA ASP A 165 10.90 -6.71 11.89
C ASP A 165 9.91 -5.73 11.19
N GLY A 166 9.09 -5.05 12.03
CA GLY A 166 8.10 -4.08 11.55
C GLY A 166 8.75 -2.88 10.87
N ARG A 167 8.36 -2.59 9.62
CA ARG A 167 8.84 -1.46 8.83
C ARG A 167 7.73 -0.46 8.59
N MET A 168 8.10 0.80 8.47
CA MET A 168 7.20 1.81 7.92
C MET A 168 7.34 1.81 6.41
N HIS A 169 6.23 1.54 5.74
CA HIS A 169 6.23 1.51 4.28
C HIS A 169 5.23 2.49 3.66
N ASP A 170 4.58 3.31 4.49
CA ASP A 170 3.73 4.40 4.03
C ASP A 170 4.57 5.48 3.35
N LYS A 171 4.05 6.11 2.30
CA LYS A 171 4.64 7.26 1.63
C LYS A 171 3.60 8.35 1.51
N LEU A 172 3.66 9.30 2.45
CA LEU A 172 2.73 10.41 2.56
C LEU A 172 3.48 11.73 2.46
N PHE A 173 2.85 12.67 1.80
CA PHE A 173 3.25 14.07 1.80
C PHE A 173 2.02 14.91 2.11
N ILE A 174 2.01 15.64 3.20
CA ILE A 174 0.86 16.41 3.67
C ILE A 174 1.28 17.85 3.90
N ALA A 175 0.52 18.80 3.36
CA ALA A 175 0.73 20.22 3.55
C ALA A 175 -0.51 20.88 4.18
N ASP A 176 -0.31 21.55 5.30
CA ASP A 176 -1.30 22.39 6.00
C ASP A 176 -2.61 21.69 6.39
N GLY A 177 -2.64 20.34 6.41
CA GLY A 177 -3.87 19.57 6.62
C GLY A 177 -4.92 19.79 5.52
N ARG A 178 -4.55 20.36 4.38
CA ARG A 178 -5.44 20.69 3.28
C ARG A 178 -5.23 19.83 2.05
N LYS A 179 -3.97 19.57 1.72
CA LYS A 179 -3.55 18.78 0.57
C LYS A 179 -2.63 17.66 1.00
N ALA A 180 -2.75 16.53 0.31
CA ALA A 180 -1.86 15.41 0.54
C ALA A 180 -1.51 14.71 -0.77
N ILE A 181 -0.40 13.99 -0.77
CA ILE A 181 -0.05 12.99 -1.79
C ILE A 181 0.17 11.67 -1.06
N LEU A 182 -0.56 10.65 -1.47
CA LEU A 182 -0.27 9.26 -1.14
C LEU A 182 0.35 8.59 -2.36
N SER A 183 1.45 7.85 -2.19
CA SER A 183 2.19 7.31 -3.33
C SER A 183 2.96 6.04 -2.96
N GLY A 184 3.36 5.25 -3.96
CA GLY A 184 4.37 4.19 -3.80
C GLY A 184 5.81 4.71 -3.82
N ARG A 185 6.06 5.93 -4.35
CA ARG A 185 7.38 6.51 -4.58
C ARG A 185 8.10 6.89 -3.28
N ASN A 186 9.37 6.51 -3.19
CA ASN A 186 10.32 7.07 -2.23
C ASN A 186 11.04 8.31 -2.83
N PHE A 187 12.01 8.87 -2.10
CA PHE A 187 12.83 9.98 -2.60
C PHE A 187 14.19 9.44 -3.08
N SER A 188 14.25 9.04 -4.35
CA SER A 188 15.48 8.58 -5.02
C SER A 188 15.38 8.75 -6.53
N ASP A 189 16.54 8.68 -7.19
CA ASP A 189 16.62 8.71 -8.66
C ASP A 189 15.81 7.58 -9.29
N ASP A 190 15.66 6.43 -8.63
CA ASP A 190 14.81 5.32 -9.10
C ASP A 190 13.36 5.76 -9.48
N TYR A 191 12.86 6.87 -8.97
CA TYR A 191 11.50 7.33 -9.24
C TYR A 191 11.43 8.63 -10.05
N TYR A 192 12.55 9.36 -10.20
CA TYR A 192 12.55 10.71 -10.74
C TYR A 192 13.69 10.99 -11.72
N ASP A 193 14.57 10.03 -11.97
CA ASP A 193 15.54 10.11 -13.07
C ASP A 193 14.84 9.74 -14.38
N LEU A 194 14.57 10.72 -15.22
CA LEU A 194 13.80 10.56 -16.46
C LEU A 194 14.45 9.61 -17.49
N GLU A 195 15.72 9.27 -17.29
CA GLU A 195 16.44 8.32 -18.15
C GLU A 195 16.33 6.87 -17.65
N ASN A 196 16.12 6.66 -16.31
CA ASN A 196 16.12 5.32 -15.71
C ASN A 196 15.23 5.28 -14.46
N TRP A 197 13.94 5.46 -14.63
CA TRP A 197 12.96 5.53 -13.56
C TRP A 197 12.11 4.27 -13.43
N TRP A 198 11.51 4.08 -12.27
CA TRP A 198 10.51 3.04 -12.04
C TRP A 198 9.12 3.63 -12.12
N PHE A 199 8.26 2.97 -12.89
CA PHE A 199 6.85 3.33 -12.94
C PHE A 199 6.20 3.11 -11.58
N ASP A 200 5.59 4.14 -11.02
CA ASP A 200 4.87 4.05 -9.75
C ASP A 200 3.68 5.01 -9.74
N LEU A 201 2.72 4.75 -8.88
CA LEU A 201 1.49 5.50 -8.76
C LEU A 201 1.52 6.44 -7.55
N GLY A 202 0.85 7.57 -7.70
CA GLY A 202 0.51 8.48 -6.63
C GLY A 202 -0.85 9.07 -6.86
N VAL A 203 -1.48 9.54 -5.79
CA VAL A 203 -2.75 10.27 -5.83
C VAL A 203 -2.59 11.56 -5.05
N GLY A 204 -2.80 12.67 -5.73
CA GLY A 204 -2.97 14.00 -5.14
C GLY A 204 -4.38 14.09 -4.55
N LEU A 205 -4.51 14.69 -3.37
CA LEU A 205 -5.72 14.65 -2.56
C LEU A 205 -6.02 16.01 -1.94
N GLU A 206 -7.26 16.44 -2.03
CA GLU A 206 -7.85 17.53 -1.24
C GLU A 206 -9.18 17.06 -0.67
N GLY A 207 -9.60 17.55 0.49
CA GLY A 207 -10.85 17.17 1.12
C GLY A 207 -10.66 16.49 2.48
N SER A 208 -11.74 15.96 3.02
CA SER A 208 -11.74 15.37 4.37
C SER A 208 -10.89 14.10 4.50
N VAL A 209 -10.52 13.47 3.38
CA VAL A 209 -9.57 12.34 3.37
C VAL A 209 -8.20 12.74 3.90
N VAL A 210 -7.80 14.01 3.75
CA VAL A 210 -6.50 14.52 4.24
C VAL A 210 -6.43 14.47 5.76
N ASP A 211 -7.54 14.66 6.48
CA ASP A 211 -7.59 14.57 7.94
C ASP A 211 -7.24 13.16 8.44
N ASP A 212 -7.72 12.13 7.74
CA ASP A 212 -7.41 10.73 8.08
C ASP A 212 -5.93 10.42 7.84
N LEU A 213 -5.35 10.86 6.72
CA LEU A 213 -3.92 10.70 6.43
C LEU A 213 -3.05 11.45 7.44
N GLN A 214 -3.42 12.67 7.79
CA GLN A 214 -2.70 13.46 8.79
C GLN A 214 -2.76 12.83 10.18
N MET A 215 -3.91 12.26 10.56
CA MET A 215 -4.04 11.53 11.82
C MET A 215 -3.12 10.30 11.86
N ILE A 216 -3.00 9.57 10.74
CA ILE A 216 -2.07 8.44 10.61
C ILE A 216 -0.63 8.92 10.82
N PHE A 217 -0.22 9.99 10.14
CA PHE A 217 1.11 10.56 10.31
C PHE A 217 1.38 10.95 11.76
N LEU A 218 0.47 11.69 12.41
CA LEU A 218 0.65 12.15 13.79
C LEU A 218 0.73 10.98 14.78
N LYS A 219 -0.06 9.94 14.60
CA LYS A 219 0.04 8.71 15.42
C LYS A 219 1.39 8.01 15.21
N SER A 220 1.84 7.89 13.97
CA SER A 220 3.15 7.31 13.64
C SER A 220 4.28 8.15 14.22
N TRP A 221 4.17 9.46 14.19
CA TRP A 221 5.12 10.40 14.77
C TRP A 221 5.23 10.26 16.30
N GLU A 222 4.12 10.22 17.01
CA GLU A 222 4.10 10.07 18.47
C GLU A 222 4.51 8.65 18.93
N PHE A 223 4.23 7.62 18.10
CA PHE A 223 4.72 6.27 18.34
C PHE A 223 6.25 6.22 18.44
N THR A 224 6.97 7.00 17.63
CA THR A 224 8.44 7.03 17.70
C THR A 224 8.97 7.54 19.04
N GLU A 225 8.29 8.51 19.66
CA GLU A 225 8.65 9.03 20.98
C GLU A 225 8.37 8.01 22.07
N PHE A 226 7.23 7.34 21.98
CA PHE A 226 6.87 6.25 22.89
C PHE A 226 7.90 5.12 22.87
N ASN A 227 8.31 4.72 21.68
CA ASN A 227 9.25 3.60 21.49
C ASN A 227 10.67 3.94 21.99
N ARG A 228 11.05 5.22 22.06
CA ARG A 228 12.34 5.68 22.58
C ARG A 228 12.42 5.73 24.10
N SER A 229 11.30 5.70 24.81
CA SER A 229 11.32 5.80 26.28
C SER A 229 11.86 4.51 26.90
N ALA A 230 13.04 4.61 27.52
CA ALA A 230 13.87 3.50 28.00
C ALA A 230 13.18 2.55 29.01
N GLY A 231 12.16 3.02 29.74
CA GLY A 231 11.47 2.20 30.74
C GLY A 231 10.58 1.09 30.16
N ARG A 232 10.20 1.17 28.89
CA ARG A 232 9.25 0.24 28.26
C ARG A 232 9.91 -0.99 27.65
N PHE A 233 11.21 -0.95 27.41
CA PHE A 233 11.98 -2.11 26.97
C PHE A 233 11.98 -3.28 27.97
N LEU A 234 11.62 -2.98 29.22
CA LEU A 234 11.53 -3.97 30.30
C LEU A 234 10.12 -4.55 30.48
N LEU A 235 9.13 -4.05 29.75
CA LEU A 235 7.78 -4.59 29.82
C LEU A 235 7.70 -5.94 29.10
N PRO A 236 6.93 -6.91 29.62
CA PRO A 236 6.58 -8.09 28.85
C PRO A 236 5.98 -7.69 27.49
N GLN A 237 6.40 -8.38 26.45
CA GLN A 237 6.01 -8.07 25.06
C GLN A 237 4.49 -7.96 24.86
N GLU A 238 3.72 -8.81 25.53
CA GLU A 238 2.26 -8.78 25.45
C GLU A 238 1.66 -7.50 26.04
N MET A 239 2.21 -6.98 27.14
CA MET A 239 1.78 -5.72 27.74
C MET A 239 2.12 -4.54 26.82
N LEU A 240 3.31 -4.56 26.23
CA LEU A 240 3.72 -3.51 25.30
C LEU A 240 2.82 -3.48 24.05
N LEU A 241 2.52 -4.63 23.49
CA LEU A 241 1.61 -4.75 22.36
C LEU A 241 0.20 -4.26 22.69
N HIS A 242 -0.30 -4.60 23.88
CA HIS A 242 -1.60 -4.12 24.34
C HIS A 242 -1.65 -2.60 24.45
N GLU A 243 -0.62 -1.98 25.07
CA GLU A 243 -0.53 -0.52 25.16
C GLU A 243 -0.49 0.15 23.79
N LEU A 244 0.27 -0.43 22.85
CA LEU A 244 0.35 0.06 21.47
C LEU A 244 -0.97 -0.07 20.73
N GLN A 245 -1.67 -1.20 20.86
CA GLN A 245 -2.99 -1.39 20.25
C GLN A 245 -3.99 -0.35 20.75
N VAL A 246 -4.04 -0.11 22.06
CA VAL A 246 -4.91 0.92 22.65
C VAL A 246 -4.56 2.30 22.10
N PHE A 247 -3.27 2.64 22.04
CA PHE A 247 -2.82 3.93 21.49
C PHE A 247 -3.21 4.11 20.02
N TRP A 248 -2.97 3.12 19.17
CA TRP A 248 -3.31 3.21 17.76
C TRP A 248 -4.82 3.32 17.51
N GLN A 249 -5.61 2.63 18.31
CA GLN A 249 -7.07 2.68 18.20
C GLN A 249 -7.66 4.00 18.70
N THR A 250 -7.16 4.51 19.83
CA THR A 250 -7.80 5.59 20.58
C THR A 250 -7.06 6.93 20.57
N GLY A 251 -5.77 6.94 20.15
CA GLY A 251 -4.87 8.08 20.33
C GLY A 251 -4.42 8.28 21.77
N ARG A 252 -4.83 7.39 22.70
CA ARG A 252 -4.54 7.49 24.15
C ARG A 252 -3.80 6.25 24.64
N PHE A 253 -2.83 6.46 25.51
CA PHE A 253 -2.23 5.34 26.24
C PHE A 253 -3.16 4.86 27.37
N PRO A 254 -3.01 3.61 27.87
CA PRO A 254 -3.80 3.09 28.98
C PRO A 254 -3.76 3.94 30.26
N ASN A 255 -2.70 4.73 30.46
CA ASN A 255 -2.60 5.69 31.57
C ASN A 255 -3.42 6.98 31.36
N GLY A 256 -4.20 7.07 30.30
CA GLY A 256 -5.03 8.21 29.96
C GLY A 256 -4.34 9.34 29.18
N ASN A 257 -3.01 9.28 29.00
CA ASN A 257 -2.29 10.29 28.23
C ASN A 257 -2.66 10.23 26.75
N SER A 258 -2.94 11.39 26.16
CA SER A 258 -3.22 11.57 24.74
C SER A 258 -2.19 12.50 24.10
N PRO A 259 -1.08 11.96 23.58
CA PRO A 259 -0.05 12.81 22.98
C PRO A 259 -0.52 13.50 21.70
N ILE A 260 -1.66 13.07 21.14
CA ILE A 260 -2.24 13.61 19.90
C ILE A 260 -3.15 14.81 20.17
N GLU A 261 -3.75 14.93 21.35
CA GLU A 261 -4.68 16.04 21.68
C GLU A 261 -4.08 17.42 21.43
N LYS A 262 -2.77 17.60 21.60
CA LYS A 262 -2.08 18.86 21.33
C LYS A 262 -2.10 19.29 19.86
N PHE A 263 -2.38 18.35 18.94
CA PHE A 263 -2.47 18.60 17.50
C PHE A 263 -3.90 18.72 16.99
N VAL A 264 -4.90 18.38 17.81
CA VAL A 264 -6.31 18.49 17.43
C VAL A 264 -6.76 19.94 17.61
N ASN A 265 -6.40 20.79 16.68
CA ASN A 265 -6.74 22.21 16.64
C ASN A 265 -6.86 22.67 15.17
N GLU A 266 -7.32 23.89 14.96
CA GLU A 266 -7.56 24.46 13.62
C GLU A 266 -6.28 24.63 12.78
N GLU A 267 -5.12 24.69 13.39
CA GLU A 267 -3.84 24.81 12.69
C GLU A 267 -3.49 23.50 11.94
N TYR A 268 -3.70 22.37 12.59
CA TYR A 268 -3.41 21.05 12.02
C TYR A 268 -4.61 20.42 11.31
N PHE A 269 -5.81 20.72 11.75
CA PHE A 269 -7.07 20.24 11.17
C PHE A 269 -7.96 21.44 10.81
N PRO A 270 -7.59 22.17 9.75
CA PRO A 270 -8.35 23.37 9.38
C PRO A 270 -9.76 22.99 8.91
N GLY A 271 -10.76 23.67 9.44
CA GLY A 271 -12.13 23.53 8.93
C GLY A 271 -12.21 23.84 7.44
N ARG A 272 -13.04 23.08 6.72
CA ARG A 272 -13.32 23.29 5.30
C ARG A 272 -14.65 23.99 5.15
N THR A 273 -14.65 25.13 4.44
CA THR A 273 -15.88 25.91 4.16
C THR A 273 -16.58 25.43 2.89
N GLU A 274 -15.83 24.82 1.97
CA GLU A 274 -16.30 24.29 0.71
C GLU A 274 -15.68 22.93 0.42
N ALA A 275 -16.43 22.04 -0.24
CA ALA A 275 -15.94 20.78 -0.72
C ALA A 275 -15.10 20.99 -1.99
N PRO A 276 -13.83 20.56 -2.08
CA PRO A 276 -13.02 20.69 -3.28
C PRO A 276 -13.49 19.76 -4.42
N GLY A 277 -14.28 18.75 -4.11
CA GLY A 277 -14.80 17.75 -5.02
C GLY A 277 -15.95 16.95 -4.41
N SER A 278 -16.25 15.82 -5.02
CA SER A 278 -17.34 14.93 -4.56
C SER A 278 -16.98 13.45 -4.63
N VAL A 279 -15.70 13.13 -4.78
CA VAL A 279 -15.25 11.74 -4.93
C VAL A 279 -15.27 11.02 -3.58
N PRO A 280 -15.95 9.85 -3.49
CA PRO A 280 -15.91 8.99 -2.33
C PRO A 280 -14.53 8.34 -2.19
N VAL A 281 -13.84 8.63 -1.09
CA VAL A 281 -12.52 8.07 -0.79
C VAL A 281 -12.49 7.56 0.65
N ALA A 282 -11.88 6.38 0.84
CA ALA A 282 -11.62 5.84 2.17
C ALA A 282 -10.12 5.51 2.30
N VAL A 283 -9.52 5.85 3.44
CA VAL A 283 -8.12 5.54 3.73
C VAL A 283 -8.02 4.13 4.29
N LEU A 284 -7.25 3.27 3.61
CA LEU A 284 -6.84 1.96 4.07
C LEU A 284 -5.52 2.10 4.83
N TYR A 285 -5.47 1.64 6.08
CA TYR A 285 -4.24 1.71 6.86
C TYR A 285 -3.98 0.41 7.61
N ASP A 286 -2.86 -0.20 7.28
CA ASP A 286 -2.38 -1.41 7.94
C ASP A 286 -1.22 -1.09 8.88
N ASN A 287 -1.23 -1.75 10.03
CA ASN A 287 -0.20 -1.57 11.03
C ASN A 287 -0.02 -2.87 11.84
N PRO A 288 1.17 -3.49 11.80
CA PRO A 288 1.41 -4.77 12.49
C PRO A 288 1.33 -4.67 14.00
N PHE A 289 1.44 -3.45 14.56
CA PHE A 289 1.27 -3.21 16.00
C PHE A 289 -0.21 -3.13 16.42
N MET A 290 -1.12 -2.97 15.45
CA MET A 290 -2.57 -3.00 15.69
C MET A 290 -3.15 -4.39 15.46
N ARG A 291 -2.61 -5.14 14.50
CA ARG A 291 -3.15 -6.41 14.01
C ARG A 291 -2.03 -7.30 13.50
N ARG A 292 -2.22 -8.60 13.65
CA ARG A 292 -1.27 -9.58 13.11
C ARG A 292 -1.32 -9.73 11.59
N ARG A 293 -2.45 -9.36 10.97
CA ARG A 293 -2.65 -9.43 9.52
C ARG A 293 -3.30 -8.14 9.03
N ALA A 294 -2.88 -7.67 7.89
CA ALA A 294 -3.37 -6.46 7.23
C ALA A 294 -4.87 -6.58 6.91
N ALA A 295 -5.62 -5.53 7.23
CA ALA A 295 -7.04 -5.44 6.86
C ALA A 295 -7.22 -5.30 5.35
N THR A 296 -6.26 -4.63 4.69
CA THR A 296 -6.26 -4.52 3.23
C THR A 296 -6.17 -5.90 2.58
N THR A 297 -5.30 -6.80 3.05
CA THR A 297 -5.24 -8.17 2.49
C THR A 297 -6.57 -8.91 2.64
N ASP A 298 -7.22 -8.79 3.81
CA ASP A 298 -8.55 -9.39 4.02
C ASP A 298 -9.59 -8.76 3.08
N LEU A 299 -9.52 -7.44 2.84
CA LEU A 299 -10.39 -6.74 1.90
C LEU A 299 -10.17 -7.21 0.45
N LEU A 300 -8.92 -7.36 0.01
CA LEU A 300 -8.63 -7.85 -1.35
C LEU A 300 -9.18 -9.27 -1.59
N ILE A 301 -9.13 -10.14 -0.56
CA ILE A 301 -9.72 -11.49 -0.61
C ILE A 301 -11.24 -11.41 -0.77
N GLU A 302 -11.92 -10.59 0.01
CA GLU A 302 -13.37 -10.41 -0.08
C GLU A 302 -13.79 -9.79 -1.42
N LEU A 303 -13.02 -8.80 -1.92
CA LEU A 303 -13.24 -8.19 -3.22
C LEU A 303 -13.07 -9.22 -4.35
N ALA A 304 -12.02 -10.05 -4.30
CA ALA A 304 -11.85 -11.14 -5.25
C ALA A 304 -13.03 -12.13 -5.21
N GLY A 305 -13.61 -12.36 -4.03
CA GLY A 305 -14.81 -13.18 -3.88
C GLY A 305 -16.08 -12.57 -4.49
N ARG A 306 -16.13 -11.25 -4.66
CA ARG A 306 -17.29 -10.49 -5.14
C ARG A 306 -17.23 -10.03 -6.59
N ALA A 307 -16.03 -9.86 -7.13
CA ALA A 307 -15.82 -9.43 -8.50
C ALA A 307 -16.67 -10.25 -9.47
N GLU A 308 -17.31 -9.58 -10.42
CA GLU A 308 -18.21 -10.16 -11.40
C GLU A 308 -17.59 -10.27 -12.79
N ASP A 309 -16.84 -9.24 -13.21
CA ASP A 309 -16.31 -9.14 -14.58
C ASP A 309 -14.78 -9.25 -14.61
N ARG A 310 -14.07 -8.38 -13.88
CA ARG A 310 -12.61 -8.31 -13.96
C ARG A 310 -11.94 -7.85 -12.66
N ILE A 311 -10.70 -8.27 -12.50
CA ILE A 311 -9.76 -7.71 -11.53
C ILE A 311 -8.44 -7.45 -12.26
N ASP A 312 -7.98 -6.21 -12.21
CA ASP A 312 -6.66 -5.82 -12.66
C ASP A 312 -5.77 -5.53 -11.45
N LEU A 313 -4.62 -6.18 -11.39
CA LEU A 313 -3.66 -6.04 -10.32
C LEU A 313 -2.33 -5.55 -10.87
N MET A 314 -1.70 -4.59 -10.20
CA MET A 314 -0.29 -4.26 -10.41
C MET A 314 0.47 -4.39 -9.11
N THR A 315 1.62 -5.06 -9.14
CA THR A 315 2.55 -5.14 -8.03
C THR A 315 3.96 -5.48 -8.51
N PRO A 316 5.01 -4.88 -7.94
CA PRO A 316 6.38 -5.23 -8.30
C PRO A 316 6.79 -6.64 -7.87
N PHE A 317 6.14 -7.19 -6.82
CA PHE A 317 6.56 -8.43 -6.14
C PHE A 317 5.34 -9.31 -5.81
N PRO A 318 4.89 -10.18 -6.71
CA PRO A 318 3.65 -10.95 -6.58
C PRO A 318 3.80 -12.17 -5.65
N ASN A 319 4.44 -12.01 -4.50
CA ASN A 319 4.52 -13.03 -3.44
C ASN A 319 3.32 -12.88 -2.50
N PHE A 320 2.13 -13.21 -3.00
CA PHE A 320 0.88 -13.03 -2.27
C PHE A 320 0.76 -13.99 -1.09
N ASP A 321 0.02 -13.53 -0.08
CA ASP A 321 -0.46 -14.43 0.98
C ASP A 321 -1.34 -15.54 0.34
N PRO A 322 -1.12 -16.82 0.65
CA PRO A 322 -1.82 -17.93 0.02
C PRO A 322 -3.35 -17.77 -0.07
N PRO A 323 -4.08 -17.30 0.96
CA PRO A 323 -5.51 -17.05 0.85
C PRO A 323 -5.91 -16.03 -0.23
N LEU A 324 -5.07 -15.03 -0.51
CA LEU A 324 -5.32 -14.08 -1.60
C LEU A 324 -5.17 -14.77 -2.96
N THR A 325 -4.12 -15.58 -3.13
CA THR A 325 -3.95 -16.39 -4.34
C THR A 325 -5.13 -17.34 -4.55
N ASP A 326 -5.60 -18.01 -3.49
CA ASP A 326 -6.76 -18.91 -3.52
C ASP A 326 -8.03 -18.17 -3.95
N ALA A 327 -8.26 -16.96 -3.43
CA ALA A 327 -9.43 -16.15 -3.78
C ALA A 327 -9.40 -15.71 -5.26
N LEU A 328 -8.23 -15.32 -5.78
CA LEU A 328 -8.07 -14.95 -7.19
C LEU A 328 -8.30 -16.17 -8.11
N VAL A 329 -7.75 -17.35 -7.78
CA VAL A 329 -8.01 -18.58 -8.50
C VAL A 329 -9.51 -18.91 -8.51
N SER A 330 -10.18 -18.79 -7.36
CA SER A 330 -11.62 -19.02 -7.28
C SER A 330 -12.42 -17.99 -8.07
N ALA A 331 -11.96 -16.74 -8.21
CA ALA A 331 -12.58 -15.74 -9.08
C ALA A 331 -12.47 -16.15 -10.56
N ILE A 332 -11.29 -16.63 -11.00
CA ILE A 332 -11.10 -17.17 -12.36
C ILE A 332 -12.05 -18.35 -12.63
N GLU A 333 -12.19 -19.28 -11.68
CA GLU A 333 -13.10 -20.42 -11.79
C GLU A 333 -14.58 -20.00 -11.94
N ARG A 334 -14.95 -18.81 -11.41
CA ARG A 334 -16.26 -18.20 -11.61
C ARG A 334 -16.42 -17.50 -12.95
N GLY A 335 -15.35 -17.30 -13.71
CA GLY A 335 -15.33 -16.62 -15.00
C GLY A 335 -14.85 -15.16 -14.95
N VAL A 336 -14.39 -14.67 -13.79
CA VAL A 336 -13.82 -13.32 -13.65
C VAL A 336 -12.48 -13.27 -14.39
N LYS A 337 -12.28 -12.24 -15.21
CA LYS A 337 -11.01 -12.00 -15.89
C LYS A 337 -9.99 -11.42 -14.91
N ILE A 338 -8.89 -12.11 -14.68
CA ILE A 338 -7.79 -11.62 -13.84
C ILE A 338 -6.60 -11.23 -14.72
N ARG A 339 -6.14 -9.97 -14.58
CA ARG A 339 -4.88 -9.50 -15.18
C ARG A 339 -3.92 -9.08 -14.08
N LEU A 340 -2.68 -9.55 -14.16
CA LEU A 340 -1.63 -9.20 -13.23
C LEU A 340 -0.45 -8.57 -13.96
N PHE A 341 -0.11 -7.35 -13.60
CA PHE A 341 1.05 -6.60 -14.10
C PHE A 341 2.18 -6.65 -13.07
N THR A 342 3.35 -7.15 -13.47
CA THR A 342 4.49 -7.32 -12.57
C THR A 342 5.81 -7.18 -13.31
N ASN A 343 6.93 -7.27 -12.61
CA ASN A 343 8.24 -7.26 -13.25
C ASN A 343 8.60 -8.64 -13.82
N GLY A 344 9.20 -8.65 -14.99
CA GLY A 344 9.94 -9.77 -15.55
C GLY A 344 11.35 -9.88 -14.95
N ARG A 345 12.14 -10.79 -15.50
CA ARG A 345 13.52 -11.05 -15.05
C ARG A 345 14.47 -9.90 -15.35
N GLU A 346 14.19 -9.22 -16.44
CA GLU A 346 15.04 -8.19 -17.04
C GLU A 346 14.81 -6.81 -16.40
N ALA A 347 13.72 -6.64 -15.66
CA ALA A 347 13.42 -5.37 -15.03
C ALA A 347 14.51 -4.95 -14.03
N ALA A 348 14.84 -3.67 -14.02
CA ALA A 348 15.95 -3.10 -13.24
C ALA A 348 15.76 -3.15 -11.71
N ILE A 349 14.57 -3.51 -11.23
CA ILE A 349 14.36 -3.78 -9.80
C ILE A 349 15.25 -4.95 -9.39
N ARG A 350 16.24 -4.67 -8.55
CA ARG A 350 17.20 -5.65 -8.01
C ARG A 350 16.47 -6.69 -7.18
N GLY A 351 15.88 -7.69 -7.85
CA GLY A 351 14.93 -8.55 -7.18
C GLY A 351 15.02 -10.03 -7.48
N GLY A 352 16.17 -10.58 -7.89
CA GLY A 352 16.25 -12.01 -8.13
C GLY A 352 15.55 -12.85 -7.04
N PRO A 353 15.83 -12.67 -5.73
CA PRO A 353 15.10 -13.37 -4.67
C PRO A 353 13.63 -13.01 -4.57
N PHE A 354 13.25 -11.76 -4.84
CA PHE A 354 11.85 -11.30 -4.77
C PHE A 354 11.02 -11.85 -5.93
N LEU A 355 11.57 -11.87 -7.14
CA LEU A 355 10.95 -12.48 -8.29
C LEU A 355 10.72 -13.98 -8.06
N LEU A 356 11.77 -14.69 -7.63
CA LEU A 356 11.68 -16.12 -7.31
C LEU A 356 10.62 -16.42 -6.24
N ALA A 357 10.50 -15.56 -5.22
CA ALA A 357 9.46 -15.69 -4.20
C ALA A 357 8.05 -15.52 -4.76
N GLY A 358 7.88 -14.79 -5.85
CA GLY A 358 6.61 -14.61 -6.56
C GLY A 358 6.21 -15.80 -7.45
N TYR A 359 7.15 -16.64 -7.91
CA TYR A 359 6.84 -17.72 -8.85
C TYR A 359 5.75 -18.68 -8.39
N PRO A 360 5.65 -19.12 -7.13
CA PRO A 360 4.54 -19.96 -6.70
C PRO A 360 3.16 -19.34 -6.95
N THR A 361 3.03 -18.03 -6.74
CA THR A 361 1.81 -17.28 -7.04
C THR A 361 1.58 -17.21 -8.55
N LEU A 362 2.60 -16.81 -9.33
CA LEU A 362 2.50 -16.67 -10.79
C LEU A 362 2.11 -17.98 -11.45
N ILE A 363 2.77 -19.08 -11.11
CA ILE A 363 2.47 -20.42 -11.64
C ILE A 363 1.00 -20.77 -11.40
N ARG A 364 0.49 -20.58 -10.20
CA ARG A 364 -0.90 -20.91 -9.85
C ARG A 364 -1.91 -20.06 -10.63
N LEU A 365 -1.65 -18.76 -10.77
CA LEU A 365 -2.50 -17.84 -11.49
C LEU A 365 -2.52 -18.15 -13.00
N ILE A 366 -1.35 -18.40 -13.61
CA ILE A 366 -1.23 -18.81 -15.03
C ILE A 366 -1.92 -20.15 -15.29
N GLU A 367 -1.71 -21.15 -14.41
CA GLU A 367 -2.37 -22.45 -14.51
C GLU A 367 -3.90 -22.34 -14.44
N ALA A 368 -4.41 -21.42 -13.62
CA ALA A 368 -5.85 -21.13 -13.51
C ALA A 368 -6.41 -20.35 -14.71
N GLY A 369 -5.59 -19.61 -15.44
CA GLY A 369 -6.00 -18.86 -16.64
C GLY A 369 -5.96 -17.34 -16.50
N ALA A 370 -5.23 -16.81 -15.51
CA ALA A 370 -4.95 -15.37 -15.42
C ALA A 370 -4.04 -14.92 -16.57
N GLU A 371 -4.23 -13.69 -17.04
CA GLU A 371 -3.29 -12.99 -17.90
C GLU A 371 -2.21 -12.33 -17.04
N VAL A 372 -0.96 -12.78 -17.17
CA VAL A 372 0.17 -12.26 -16.41
C VAL A 372 1.12 -11.52 -17.35
N TRP A 373 1.15 -10.19 -17.19
CA TRP A 373 1.97 -9.29 -17.98
C TRP A 373 3.26 -8.95 -17.23
N ALA A 374 4.40 -9.39 -17.78
CA ALA A 374 5.72 -9.23 -17.18
C ALA A 374 6.49 -8.10 -17.88
N TRP A 375 6.83 -7.06 -17.13
CA TRP A 375 7.60 -5.92 -17.62
C TRP A 375 9.08 -6.27 -17.71
N ARG A 376 9.68 -6.13 -18.89
CA ARG A 376 11.12 -6.36 -19.12
C ARG A 376 11.98 -5.17 -18.68
N GLY A 377 11.47 -3.97 -18.87
CA GLY A 377 12.18 -2.73 -18.61
C GLY A 377 13.12 -2.30 -19.75
N ILE A 378 13.37 -1.00 -19.81
CA ILE A 378 14.18 -0.41 -20.89
C ILE A 378 15.67 -0.73 -20.78
N SER A 379 16.18 -0.99 -19.58
CA SER A 379 17.63 -1.15 -19.35
C SER A 379 18.25 -2.28 -20.15
N ASP A 380 17.56 -3.41 -20.28
CA ASP A 380 18.04 -4.56 -21.06
C ASP A 380 17.79 -4.37 -22.55
N VAL A 381 16.69 -3.71 -22.88
CA VAL A 381 16.32 -3.42 -24.28
C VAL A 381 17.29 -2.43 -24.91
N LEU A 382 17.86 -1.48 -24.16
CA LEU A 382 18.86 -0.53 -24.69
C LEU A 382 20.13 -1.21 -25.24
N HIS A 383 20.44 -2.43 -24.80
CA HIS A 383 21.53 -3.20 -25.36
C HIS A 383 21.22 -3.82 -26.74
N GLU A 384 19.95 -3.93 -27.07
CA GLU A 384 19.46 -4.48 -28.35
C GLU A 384 19.32 -3.40 -29.42
N ILE A 385 19.42 -2.10 -29.04
CA ILE A 385 19.25 -0.97 -29.94
C ILE A 385 20.59 -0.47 -30.45
N GLU A 386 20.71 -0.23 -31.79
CA GLU A 386 21.92 0.19 -32.46
C GLU A 386 22.48 1.54 -31.96
N ASP A 387 23.81 1.74 -32.08
CA ASP A 387 24.50 2.99 -31.81
C ASP A 387 23.87 4.16 -32.60
N GLY A 388 23.43 5.20 -31.91
CA GLY A 388 22.80 6.40 -32.51
C GLY A 388 21.33 6.60 -32.15
N PHE A 389 20.81 5.80 -31.22
CA PHE A 389 19.48 5.95 -30.68
C PHE A 389 19.25 7.34 -30.10
N CYS A 390 18.18 7.99 -30.51
CA CYS A 390 17.77 9.21 -29.86
C CYS A 390 17.05 8.91 -28.55
N ARG A 391 17.37 9.65 -27.52
CA ARG A 391 16.71 9.54 -26.22
C ARG A 391 15.56 10.54 -26.13
N PRO A 392 14.31 10.10 -25.95
CA PRO A 392 13.21 11.01 -25.66
C PRO A 392 13.44 11.71 -24.32
N GLU A 393 12.71 12.79 -24.07
CA GLU A 393 12.76 13.55 -22.81
C GLU A 393 12.39 12.66 -21.60
N LEU A 394 11.46 11.74 -21.81
CA LEU A 394 11.08 10.71 -20.82
C LEU A 394 11.26 9.32 -21.44
N MET A 395 12.21 8.57 -20.91
CA MET A 395 12.43 7.18 -21.31
C MET A 395 11.32 6.27 -20.76
N PRO A 396 11.04 5.13 -21.41
CA PRO A 396 10.20 4.10 -20.79
C PRO A 396 10.73 3.68 -19.42
N PRO A 397 9.85 3.30 -18.47
CA PRO A 397 10.29 2.89 -17.14
C PRO A 397 11.18 1.64 -17.19
N SER A 398 12.21 1.63 -16.35
CA SER A 398 13.12 0.50 -16.21
C SER A 398 12.56 -0.63 -15.36
N ALA A 399 11.49 -0.36 -14.59
CA ALA A 399 10.76 -1.34 -13.79
C ALA A 399 9.36 -0.84 -13.43
N LEU A 400 8.46 -1.76 -13.08
CA LEU A 400 7.18 -1.45 -12.45
C LEU A 400 7.33 -1.45 -10.92
N HIS A 401 6.79 -0.41 -10.28
CA HIS A 401 6.70 -0.32 -8.83
C HIS A 401 5.31 0.13 -8.34
N GLY A 402 4.35 0.35 -9.23
CA GLY A 402 2.96 0.64 -8.90
C GLY A 402 2.29 -0.50 -8.12
N LYS A 403 1.36 -0.15 -7.24
CA LYS A 403 0.57 -1.09 -6.45
C LYS A 403 -0.89 -0.65 -6.50
N MET A 404 -1.68 -1.41 -7.25
CA MET A 404 -3.11 -1.16 -7.36
C MET A 404 -3.90 -2.44 -7.59
N MET A 405 -5.18 -2.37 -7.29
CA MET A 405 -6.19 -3.34 -7.67
C MET A 405 -7.41 -2.59 -8.16
N LEU A 406 -7.85 -2.90 -9.38
CA LEU A 406 -9.13 -2.45 -9.92
C LEU A 406 -10.11 -3.60 -9.84
N VAL A 407 -11.32 -3.33 -9.40
CA VAL A 407 -12.40 -4.33 -9.30
C VAL A 407 -13.55 -3.85 -10.15
N ASP A 408 -13.85 -4.61 -11.17
CA ASP A 408 -14.83 -4.28 -12.19
C ASP A 408 -14.55 -2.86 -12.75
N ASP A 409 -15.56 -2.04 -12.96
CA ASP A 409 -15.43 -0.66 -13.42
C ASP A 409 -15.76 0.38 -12.31
N GLU A 410 -15.70 -0.02 -11.04
CA GLU A 410 -16.24 0.77 -9.94
C GLU A 410 -15.21 1.15 -8.87
N LEU A 411 -14.46 0.18 -8.36
CA LEU A 411 -13.58 0.36 -7.22
C LEU A 411 -12.11 0.32 -7.64
N SER A 412 -11.38 1.35 -7.25
CA SER A 412 -9.92 1.41 -7.38
C SER A 412 -9.27 1.38 -6.01
N ILE A 413 -8.26 0.53 -5.84
CA ILE A 413 -7.37 0.55 -4.68
C ILE A 413 -5.98 0.94 -5.16
N VAL A 414 -5.46 2.07 -4.67
CA VAL A 414 -4.07 2.52 -4.86
C VAL A 414 -3.38 2.47 -3.50
N HIS A 415 -2.24 1.79 -3.41
CA HIS A 415 -1.69 1.44 -2.10
C HIS A 415 -0.15 1.51 -2.07
N SER A 416 0.44 1.66 -0.88
CA SER A 416 1.88 1.46 -0.68
C SER A 416 2.26 -0.03 -0.56
N SER A 417 1.30 -0.89 -0.21
CA SER A 417 1.46 -2.33 -0.05
C SER A 417 1.82 -3.02 -1.37
N ASN A 418 2.86 -3.82 -1.36
CA ASN A 418 3.19 -4.72 -2.49
C ASN A 418 2.25 -5.94 -2.56
N PHE A 419 1.18 -5.99 -1.77
CA PHE A 419 0.24 -7.11 -1.62
C PHE A 419 0.93 -8.46 -1.27
N ASN A 420 2.16 -8.40 -0.85
CA ASN A 420 2.99 -9.54 -0.52
C ASN A 420 2.90 -9.92 0.97
N ILE A 421 3.51 -11.05 1.34
CA ILE A 421 3.53 -11.56 2.72
C ILE A 421 4.10 -10.53 3.70
N ARG A 422 5.12 -9.77 3.29
CA ARG A 422 5.70 -8.75 4.16
C ARG A 422 4.74 -7.60 4.45
N SER A 423 4.05 -7.09 3.45
CA SER A 423 3.02 -6.06 3.63
C SER A 423 1.85 -6.59 4.46
N THR A 424 1.51 -7.87 4.31
CA THR A 424 0.41 -8.50 5.06
C THR A 424 0.70 -8.60 6.56
N TYR A 425 1.95 -8.84 6.98
CA TYR A 425 2.24 -9.20 8.37
C TYR A 425 3.21 -8.27 9.11
N TYR A 426 4.02 -7.50 8.41
CA TYR A 426 5.17 -6.82 9.03
C TYR A 426 5.25 -5.32 8.80
N ASN A 427 4.65 -4.79 7.74
CA ASN A 427 4.77 -3.37 7.41
C ASN A 427 3.58 -2.55 7.93
N THR A 428 3.83 -1.27 8.23
CA THR A 428 2.77 -0.29 8.08
C THR A 428 2.60 0.00 6.60
N GLU A 429 1.36 0.13 6.17
CA GLU A 429 1.01 0.42 4.79
C GLU A 429 -0.18 1.39 4.77
N ALA A 430 -0.18 2.31 3.82
CA ALA A 430 -1.30 3.23 3.60
C ALA A 430 -1.77 3.17 2.16
N GLY A 431 -3.07 3.25 1.96
CA GLY A 431 -3.71 3.22 0.66
C GLY A 431 -5.05 3.91 0.64
N LEU A 432 -5.66 3.93 -0.51
CA LEU A 432 -6.96 4.51 -0.79
C LEU A 432 -7.86 3.47 -1.44
N ALA A 433 -9.11 3.43 -0.98
CA ALA A 433 -10.22 2.86 -1.73
C ALA A 433 -11.00 4.03 -2.33
N ILE A 434 -11.17 4.05 -3.64
CA ILE A 434 -11.76 5.14 -4.41
C ILE A 434 -12.93 4.58 -5.22
N LEU A 435 -14.14 5.10 -4.99
CA LEU A 435 -15.34 4.76 -5.74
C LEU A 435 -15.62 5.87 -6.76
N ASP A 436 -14.93 5.81 -7.88
CA ASP A 436 -15.10 6.73 -9.01
C ASP A 436 -14.80 5.99 -10.32
N ARG A 437 -15.80 5.87 -11.18
CA ARG A 437 -15.66 5.16 -12.46
C ARG A 437 -14.71 5.86 -13.42
N GLY A 438 -14.64 7.20 -13.38
CA GLY A 438 -13.72 7.96 -14.22
C GLY A 438 -12.27 7.68 -13.84
N PHE A 439 -11.97 7.71 -12.55
CA PHE A 439 -10.64 7.37 -12.04
C PHE A 439 -10.28 5.90 -12.24
N ASN A 440 -11.25 4.98 -12.10
CA ASN A 440 -11.04 3.56 -12.40
C ASN A 440 -10.68 3.36 -13.88
N GLN A 441 -11.39 4.04 -14.79
CA GLN A 441 -11.12 3.98 -16.23
C GLN A 441 -9.74 4.58 -16.57
N GLU A 442 -9.38 5.73 -15.95
CA GLU A 442 -8.05 6.35 -16.14
C GLU A 442 -6.92 5.39 -15.77
N LEU A 443 -7.07 4.65 -14.67
CA LEU A 443 -6.10 3.62 -14.27
C LEU A 443 -6.12 2.40 -15.21
N ALA A 444 -7.29 2.02 -15.72
CA ALA A 444 -7.40 0.93 -16.68
C ALA A 444 -6.76 1.28 -18.02
N ASP A 445 -6.98 2.51 -18.52
CA ASP A 445 -6.36 3.02 -19.75
C ASP A 445 -4.83 3.06 -19.61
N LEU A 446 -4.33 3.47 -18.45
CA LEU A 446 -2.90 3.46 -18.14
C LEU A 446 -2.29 2.05 -18.20
N LEU A 447 -3.06 1.00 -17.87
CA LEU A 447 -2.60 -0.39 -18.03
C LEU A 447 -2.56 -0.80 -19.49
N GLU A 448 -3.52 -0.38 -20.31
CA GLU A 448 -3.50 -0.62 -21.76
C GLU A 448 -2.29 0.10 -22.39
N ASP A 449 -2.02 1.36 -22.01
CA ASP A 449 -0.85 2.10 -22.48
C ASP A 449 0.47 1.37 -22.14
N LEU A 450 0.54 0.67 -21.00
CA LEU A 450 1.71 -0.15 -20.65
C LEU A 450 1.81 -1.41 -21.52
N ILE A 451 0.70 -2.03 -21.92
CA ILE A 451 0.67 -3.18 -22.81
C ILE A 451 1.09 -2.76 -24.22
N ASP A 452 0.51 -1.66 -24.70
CA ASP A 452 0.72 -1.15 -26.06
C ASP A 452 1.99 -0.27 -26.18
N PHE A 453 2.84 -0.26 -25.16
CA PHE A 453 4.00 0.64 -25.10
C PHE A 453 4.98 0.45 -26.27
N HIS A 454 5.00 -0.71 -26.91
CA HIS A 454 5.81 -0.99 -28.10
C HIS A 454 5.38 -0.19 -29.36
N ASP A 455 4.13 0.31 -29.39
CA ASP A 455 3.58 1.10 -30.50
C ASP A 455 3.84 2.61 -30.35
N VAL A 456 4.47 3.06 -29.25
CA VAL A 456 4.76 4.47 -29.02
C VAL A 456 5.92 4.91 -29.94
N GLU A 457 5.58 5.70 -30.96
CA GLU A 457 6.58 6.43 -31.75
C GLU A 457 7.37 7.38 -30.83
N MET A 458 8.62 7.07 -30.55
CA MET A 458 9.48 8.00 -29.83
C MET A 458 9.87 9.15 -30.76
N ASP A 459 9.19 10.29 -30.60
CA ASP A 459 9.53 11.51 -31.34
C ASP A 459 10.91 12.04 -30.91
N CYS A 460 11.85 11.86 -31.77
CA CYS A 460 13.23 12.32 -31.58
C CYS A 460 13.49 13.74 -32.07
N GLY A 461 12.49 14.46 -32.58
CA GLY A 461 12.60 15.85 -33.02
C GLY A 461 13.56 16.12 -34.18
N ASN A 462 14.27 15.12 -34.72
CA ASN A 462 15.35 15.27 -35.74
C ASN A 462 15.01 14.63 -37.10
N GLY A 463 13.77 14.12 -37.28
CA GLY A 463 13.29 13.61 -38.58
C GLY A 463 13.93 12.31 -39.08
N ASN A 464 14.79 11.69 -38.29
CA ASN A 464 15.24 10.32 -38.51
C ASN A 464 14.22 9.38 -37.87
N GLY A 465 13.73 8.39 -38.63
CA GLY A 465 12.65 7.52 -38.21
C GLY A 465 12.81 6.99 -36.79
N SER A 466 11.70 6.85 -36.09
CA SER A 466 11.67 6.25 -34.75
C SER A 466 12.29 4.87 -34.79
N PRO A 467 13.21 4.51 -33.88
CA PRO A 467 13.69 3.14 -33.79
C PRO A 467 12.54 2.23 -33.35
N GLU A 468 12.48 1.02 -33.87
CA GLU A 468 11.62 -0.01 -33.33
C GLU A 468 12.07 -0.29 -31.89
N ILE A 469 11.19 -0.04 -30.92
CA ILE A 469 11.42 -0.46 -29.54
C ILE A 469 11.05 -1.93 -29.45
N PRO A 470 11.94 -2.80 -28.96
CA PRO A 470 11.59 -4.18 -28.68
C PRO A 470 10.46 -4.23 -27.66
N GLU A 471 9.67 -5.29 -27.71
CA GLU A 471 8.55 -5.53 -26.80
C GLU A 471 9.00 -5.41 -25.33
N LEU A 472 8.48 -4.42 -24.61
CA LEU A 472 8.82 -4.14 -23.22
C LEU A 472 7.99 -4.95 -22.22
N VAL A 473 6.94 -5.60 -22.71
CA VAL A 473 6.00 -6.39 -21.92
C VAL A 473 5.84 -7.76 -22.55
N SER A 474 5.87 -8.80 -21.77
CA SER A 474 5.62 -10.17 -22.20
C SER A 474 4.41 -10.75 -21.48
N LEU A 475 3.49 -11.35 -22.23
CA LEU A 475 2.43 -12.17 -21.65
C LEU A 475 3.01 -13.54 -21.28
N LEU A 476 3.09 -13.84 -19.99
CA LEU A 476 3.57 -15.13 -19.50
C LEU A 476 2.50 -16.21 -19.70
N GLY A 477 2.88 -17.32 -20.31
CA GLY A 477 2.03 -18.46 -20.61
C GLY A 477 2.39 -19.72 -19.82
N LYS A 478 1.63 -20.81 -20.10
CA LYS A 478 1.93 -22.11 -19.49
C LYS A 478 3.28 -22.70 -19.93
N GLU A 479 3.80 -22.24 -21.06
CA GLU A 479 5.12 -22.57 -21.60
C GLU A 479 6.28 -22.06 -20.72
N ASP A 480 6.07 -20.98 -19.96
CA ASP A 480 7.09 -20.40 -19.07
C ASP A 480 7.18 -21.14 -17.71
N ILE A 481 6.15 -21.88 -17.34
CA ILE A 481 6.06 -22.58 -16.04
C ILE A 481 7.21 -23.57 -15.82
N PRO A 482 7.64 -24.39 -16.80
CA PRO A 482 8.76 -25.31 -16.62
C PRO A 482 10.04 -24.60 -16.17
N GLU A 483 10.37 -23.47 -16.78
CA GLU A 483 11.55 -22.69 -16.46
C GLU A 483 11.43 -22.04 -15.07
N MET A 484 10.27 -21.48 -14.71
CA MET A 484 10.01 -20.97 -13.36
C MET A 484 10.20 -22.06 -12.29
N ARG A 485 9.75 -23.28 -12.55
CA ARG A 485 9.92 -24.42 -11.64
C ARG A 485 11.38 -24.88 -11.53
N GLU A 486 12.13 -24.85 -12.63
CA GLU A 486 13.54 -25.16 -12.64
C GLU A 486 14.34 -24.16 -11.80
N GLU A 487 14.07 -22.88 -11.94
CA GLU A 487 14.70 -21.83 -11.13
C GLU A 487 14.38 -21.91 -9.64
N LEU A 488 13.15 -22.34 -9.31
CA LEU A 488 12.77 -22.64 -7.92
C LEU A 488 13.49 -23.88 -7.38
N GLY A 489 13.89 -24.81 -8.27
CA GLY A 489 14.47 -26.09 -7.89
C GLY A 489 15.67 -25.96 -6.96
N GLY A 490 15.55 -26.52 -5.74
CA GLY A 490 16.59 -26.48 -4.70
C GLY A 490 16.68 -25.17 -3.91
N LYS A 491 15.93 -24.14 -4.26
CA LYS A 491 15.91 -22.83 -3.56
C LYS A 491 14.69 -22.67 -2.64
N GLN A 492 13.73 -23.60 -2.67
CA GLN A 492 12.46 -23.45 -1.94
C GLN A 492 12.66 -23.24 -0.44
N GLY A 493 13.53 -24.00 0.22
CA GLY A 493 13.79 -23.83 1.66
C GLY A 493 14.47 -22.50 2.01
N PHE A 494 15.26 -21.95 1.10
CA PHE A 494 15.83 -20.60 1.24
C PHE A 494 14.76 -19.54 1.06
N LEU A 495 13.88 -19.69 0.06
CA LEU A 495 12.79 -18.77 -0.23
C LEU A 495 11.72 -18.80 0.86
N ASP A 496 11.41 -19.95 1.45
CA ASP A 496 10.49 -20.07 2.57
C ASP A 496 11.02 -19.31 3.81
N ALA A 497 12.31 -19.41 4.07
CA ALA A 497 12.97 -18.64 5.12
C ALA A 497 13.04 -17.14 4.81
N TRP A 498 13.19 -16.77 3.54
CA TRP A 498 13.25 -15.40 3.05
C TRP A 498 11.87 -14.78 2.85
N GLY A 499 10.90 -15.53 2.34
CA GLY A 499 9.53 -15.08 2.09
C GLY A 499 8.80 -14.61 3.34
N VAL A 500 9.20 -15.12 4.49
CA VAL A 500 8.70 -14.70 5.81
C VAL A 500 9.35 -13.39 6.30
N THR A 501 10.52 -13.03 5.76
CA THR A 501 11.31 -11.89 6.24
C THR A 501 11.41 -10.72 5.26
N TRP A 502 10.97 -10.89 4.00
CA TRP A 502 11.05 -9.91 2.91
C TRP A 502 9.75 -9.87 2.07
#